data_4087e75f8ec4c2db1c2514187f7665bb
#
_entry.id   4087e75f8ec4c2db1c2514187f7665bb
#
_cell.length_a   1.000
_cell.length_b   1.000
_cell.length_c   1.000
_cell.angle_alpha   90.00
_cell.angle_beta   90.00
_cell.angle_gamma   90.00
#
_symmetry.space_group_name_H-M   'P 1'
#
loop_
_entity.id
_entity.type
_entity.pdbx_description
1 polymer ?
#
loop_
_entity_poly.entity_id
_entity_poly.type
_entity_poly.pdbx_seq_one_letter_code
_entity_poly.pdbx_strand_id
1 'polypeptide(L)'
;MSLIRNSKQVKQAIDFSGIQNGKIHPSDIDAVLEFNNEVLILIEVKRIGNDIPTGQRLLLERICDSWHTDKSIVLKVVHNFTDDDSDIPLRLCRVEQSYYKGVWIAKDSGLKEALVLIGKTWNVNKLIF
;
A
#
# COMPACT_ATOMS: atom_id res chain seq x y z
N MET A 1 -18.98 -3.31 -0.01
CA MET A 1 -18.30 -2.25 -0.78
C MET A 1 -17.33 -2.89 -1.73
N SER A 2 -17.31 -2.49 -2.94
CA SER A 2 -16.47 -3.13 -3.94
C SER A 2 -15.42 -2.20 -4.53
N LEU A 3 -15.75 -0.94 -4.77
CA LEU A 3 -14.83 -0.01 -5.40
C LEU A 3 -14.72 1.27 -4.58
N ILE A 4 -13.50 1.82 -4.52
CA ILE A 4 -13.22 3.09 -3.86
C ILE A 4 -13.09 4.16 -4.94
N ARG A 5 -14.18 4.36 -5.67
CA ARG A 5 -14.25 5.45 -6.63
C ARG A 5 -15.70 5.84 -6.87
N ASN A 6 -15.89 7.12 -7.09
CA ASN A 6 -17.18 7.67 -7.48
C ASN A 6 -17.34 7.55 -8.98
N SER A 7 -18.49 7.10 -9.46
CA SER A 7 -18.75 6.96 -10.90
C SER A 7 -18.63 8.28 -11.65
N LYS A 8 -18.87 9.40 -10.98
CA LYS A 8 -18.68 10.73 -11.56
C LYS A 8 -17.22 11.12 -11.70
N GLN A 9 -16.31 10.48 -10.94
CA GLN A 9 -14.90 10.79 -10.90
C GLN A 9 -14.03 9.79 -11.66
N VAL A 10 -14.63 8.79 -12.25
CA VAL A 10 -13.89 7.71 -12.92
C VAL A 10 -12.99 8.22 -14.04
N LYS A 11 -13.34 9.35 -14.67
CA LYS A 11 -12.56 9.97 -15.73
C LYS A 11 -11.74 11.17 -15.26
N GLN A 12 -11.79 11.48 -13.97
CA GLN A 12 -11.06 12.62 -13.40
C GLN A 12 -9.73 12.14 -12.85
N ALA A 13 -8.70 12.94 -13.06
CA ALA A 13 -7.39 12.76 -12.45
C ALA A 13 -7.13 13.94 -11.52
N ILE A 14 -6.25 13.72 -10.54
CA ILE A 14 -5.77 14.80 -9.69
C ILE A 14 -4.60 15.46 -10.41
N ASP A 15 -4.74 16.73 -10.69
CA ASP A 15 -3.70 17.51 -11.38
C ASP A 15 -2.79 18.17 -10.35
N PHE A 16 -1.54 17.74 -10.31
CA PHE A 16 -0.54 18.28 -9.39
C PHE A 16 0.20 19.49 -9.93
N SER A 17 -0.17 19.99 -11.12
CA SER A 17 0.46 21.18 -11.69
C SER A 17 0.37 22.34 -10.71
N GLY A 18 1.45 23.12 -10.57
CA GLY A 18 1.50 24.24 -9.64
C GLY A 18 1.85 23.87 -8.21
N ILE A 19 1.81 22.59 -7.86
CA ILE A 19 2.27 22.05 -6.58
C ILE A 19 3.52 21.21 -6.82
N GLN A 20 4.33 21.65 -7.75
CA GLN A 20 5.60 21.01 -8.10
C GLN A 20 6.67 22.07 -8.18
N ASN A 21 7.88 21.71 -7.77
CA ASN A 21 9.04 22.61 -7.87
C ASN A 21 10.29 21.74 -8.12
N GLY A 22 10.77 21.75 -9.35
CA GLY A 22 11.92 20.96 -9.73
C GLY A 22 11.67 19.47 -9.52
N LYS A 23 12.40 18.87 -8.57
CA LYS A 23 12.26 17.45 -8.23
C LYS A 23 11.22 17.19 -7.16
N ILE A 24 10.62 18.24 -6.60
CA ILE A 24 9.61 18.10 -5.53
C ILE A 24 8.24 18.03 -6.19
N HIS A 25 7.52 16.97 -5.91
CA HIS A 25 6.14 16.80 -6.36
C HIS A 25 5.37 15.95 -5.34
N PRO A 26 4.05 16.12 -5.27
CA PRO A 26 3.26 15.26 -4.40
C PRO A 26 3.36 13.79 -4.80
N SER A 27 3.30 12.92 -3.79
CA SER A 27 3.25 11.47 -3.98
C SER A 27 1.94 10.94 -3.45
N ASP A 28 1.46 9.84 -4.01
CA ASP A 28 0.29 9.16 -3.50
C ASP A 28 0.68 7.83 -2.85
N ILE A 29 -0.20 7.33 -2.02
CA ILE A 29 -0.10 6.00 -1.41
C ILE A 29 -1.33 5.23 -1.87
N ASP A 30 -1.13 4.03 -2.41
CA ASP A 30 -2.23 3.30 -3.04
C ASP A 30 -3.31 2.88 -2.05
N ALA A 31 -2.94 2.40 -0.86
CA ALA A 31 -3.91 2.06 0.16
C ALA A 31 -3.29 2.16 1.55
N VAL A 32 -4.12 2.51 2.52
CA VAL A 32 -3.73 2.62 3.93
C VAL A 32 -4.79 1.96 4.79
N LEU A 33 -4.37 1.15 5.73
CA LEU A 33 -5.23 0.64 6.80
C LEU A 33 -4.68 1.14 8.14
N GLU A 34 -5.57 1.64 8.98
CA GLU A 34 -5.19 2.17 10.29
C GLU A 34 -6.22 1.68 11.33
N PHE A 35 -5.76 1.26 12.48
CA PHE A 35 -6.61 0.70 13.53
C PHE A 35 -6.29 1.32 14.88
N ASN A 36 -7.27 1.99 15.46
CA ASN A 36 -7.27 2.47 16.84
C ASN A 36 -6.07 3.32 17.22
N ASN A 37 -5.51 4.06 16.28
CA ASN A 37 -4.31 4.87 16.48
C ASN A 37 -3.10 4.04 16.94
N GLU A 38 -3.11 2.75 16.69
CA GLU A 38 -2.04 1.85 17.09
C GLU A 38 -1.35 1.18 15.91
N VAL A 39 -2.12 0.72 14.93
CA VAL A 39 -1.61 -0.09 13.81
C VAL A 39 -1.74 0.69 12.51
N LEU A 40 -0.66 0.75 11.75
CA LEU A 40 -0.62 1.39 10.45
C LEU A 40 -0.08 0.40 9.41
N ILE A 41 -0.85 0.16 8.36
CA ILE A 41 -0.44 -0.69 7.24
C ILE A 41 -0.49 0.14 5.97
N LEU A 42 0.68 0.34 5.35
CA LEU A 42 0.80 1.04 4.07
C LEU A 42 0.95 0.00 2.96
N ILE A 43 0.16 0.14 1.91
CA ILE A 43 0.15 -0.81 0.80
C ILE A 43 0.50 -0.08 -0.49
N GLU A 44 1.52 -0.57 -1.18
CA GLU A 44 1.93 -0.08 -2.48
C GLU A 44 1.72 -1.17 -3.51
N VAL A 45 0.99 -0.86 -4.59
CA VAL A 45 0.61 -1.81 -5.62
C VAL A 45 1.45 -1.59 -6.85
N LYS A 46 2.09 -2.65 -7.34
CA LYS A 46 2.90 -2.62 -8.56
C LYS A 46 2.55 -3.79 -9.47
N ARG A 47 2.76 -3.62 -10.78
CA ARG A 47 2.73 -4.75 -11.70
C ARG A 47 3.93 -5.65 -11.39
N ILE A 48 3.75 -6.95 -11.48
CA ILE A 48 4.84 -7.90 -11.24
C ILE A 48 6.05 -7.55 -12.11
N GLY A 49 7.24 -7.60 -11.51
CA GLY A 49 8.48 -7.21 -12.17
C GLY A 49 8.86 -5.75 -12.03
N ASN A 50 7.96 -4.91 -11.52
CA ASN A 50 8.26 -3.49 -11.29
C ASN A 50 8.64 -3.24 -9.84
N ASP A 51 9.65 -2.40 -9.64
CA ASP A 51 10.09 -1.98 -8.31
C ASP A 51 9.38 -0.70 -7.89
N ILE A 52 9.34 -0.45 -6.58
CA ILE A 52 8.91 0.84 -6.05
C ILE A 52 10.04 1.84 -6.36
N PRO A 53 9.76 2.96 -7.03
CA PRO A 53 10.78 3.99 -7.26
C PRO A 53 11.42 4.45 -5.94
N THR A 54 12.70 4.78 -5.97
CA THR A 54 13.48 5.09 -4.77
C THR A 54 12.85 6.17 -3.91
N GLY A 55 12.40 7.27 -4.51
CA GLY A 55 11.78 8.37 -3.76
C GLY A 55 10.51 7.94 -3.04
N GLN A 56 9.67 7.17 -3.71
CA GLN A 56 8.42 6.66 -3.13
C GLN A 56 8.72 5.63 -2.03
N ARG A 57 9.71 4.78 -2.25
CA ARG A 57 10.12 3.81 -1.23
C ARG A 57 10.61 4.49 0.03
N LEU A 58 11.45 5.52 -0.11
CA LEU A 58 11.95 6.28 1.05
C LEU A 58 10.82 6.98 1.80
N LEU A 59 9.82 7.51 1.08
CA LEU A 59 8.65 8.12 1.70
C LEU A 59 7.90 7.10 2.55
N LEU A 60 7.62 5.93 2.00
CA LEU A 60 6.90 4.87 2.71
C LEU A 60 7.68 4.41 3.95
N GLU A 61 9.00 4.22 3.81
CA GLU A 61 9.86 3.85 4.93
C GLU A 61 9.81 4.89 6.05
N ARG A 62 9.91 6.18 5.67
CA ARG A 62 9.92 7.28 6.65
C ARG A 62 8.59 7.40 7.37
N ILE A 63 7.47 7.26 6.66
CA ILE A 63 6.15 7.28 7.30
C ILE A 63 6.03 6.11 8.28
N CYS A 64 6.42 4.92 7.85
CA CYS A 64 6.38 3.73 8.67
C CYS A 64 7.25 3.87 9.91
N ASP A 65 8.48 4.34 9.75
CA ASP A 65 9.44 4.50 10.84
C ASP A 65 9.02 5.59 11.83
N SER A 66 8.28 6.60 11.37
CA SER A 66 7.84 7.70 12.21
C SER A 66 6.54 7.42 12.96
N TRP A 67 5.88 6.29 12.68
CA TRP A 67 4.65 5.94 13.38
C TRP A 67 4.91 5.81 14.88
N HIS A 68 3.99 6.31 15.68
CA HIS A 68 4.21 6.46 17.13
C HIS A 68 4.19 5.15 17.92
N THR A 69 3.86 4.03 17.27
CA THR A 69 3.98 2.69 17.87
C THR A 69 4.94 1.84 17.03
N ASP A 70 5.25 0.65 17.51
CA ASP A 70 6.05 -0.31 16.75
C ASP A 70 5.20 -1.19 15.83
N LYS A 71 3.92 -0.83 15.65
CA LYS A 71 2.98 -1.62 14.85
C LYS A 71 2.67 -0.92 13.52
N SER A 72 3.72 -0.69 12.74
CA SER A 72 3.61 -0.16 11.39
C SER A 72 4.39 -1.02 10.42
N ILE A 73 3.84 -1.19 9.21
CA ILE A 73 4.44 -2.05 8.20
C ILE A 73 4.09 -1.51 6.81
N VAL A 74 5.01 -1.68 5.86
CA VAL A 74 4.75 -1.43 4.45
C VAL A 74 4.66 -2.77 3.74
N LEU A 75 3.63 -2.94 2.93
CA LEU A 75 3.47 -4.12 2.08
C LEU A 75 3.60 -3.70 0.63
N LYS A 76 4.61 -4.23 -0.08
CA LYS A 76 4.66 -4.16 -1.53
C LYS A 76 3.88 -5.32 -2.09
N VAL A 77 2.78 -5.04 -2.77
CA VAL A 77 1.96 -6.06 -3.40
C VAL A 77 2.05 -5.96 -4.91
N VAL A 78 1.95 -7.11 -5.56
CA VAL A 78 2.10 -7.19 -7.01
C VAL A 78 0.91 -7.90 -7.64
N HIS A 79 0.68 -7.59 -8.90
CA HIS A 79 -0.35 -8.21 -9.71
C HIS A 79 0.17 -8.43 -11.14
N ASN A 80 -0.50 -9.28 -11.88
CA ASN A 80 -0.20 -9.53 -13.29
C ASN A 80 -1.41 -9.23 -14.20
N PHE A 81 -2.31 -8.37 -13.76
CA PHE A 81 -3.43 -7.93 -14.57
C PHE A 81 -2.91 -7.00 -15.66
N THR A 82 -3.07 -7.40 -16.92
CA THR A 82 -2.49 -6.69 -18.07
C THR A 82 -3.52 -5.90 -18.86
N ASP A 83 -4.80 -6.06 -18.55
CA ASP A 83 -5.87 -5.30 -19.18
C ASP A 83 -5.94 -3.92 -18.51
N ASP A 84 -5.47 -2.89 -19.21
CA ASP A 84 -5.42 -1.53 -18.68
C ASP A 84 -6.79 -0.92 -18.44
N ASP A 85 -7.84 -1.48 -19.03
CA ASP A 85 -9.21 -1.01 -18.83
C ASP A 85 -9.92 -1.67 -17.65
N SER A 86 -9.29 -2.66 -17.03
CA SER A 86 -9.87 -3.39 -15.91
C SER A 86 -9.32 -2.86 -14.58
N ASP A 87 -10.18 -2.93 -13.57
CA ASP A 87 -9.77 -2.66 -12.19
C ASP A 87 -8.80 -3.74 -11.71
N ILE A 88 -7.93 -3.36 -10.78
CA ILE A 88 -7.03 -4.30 -10.13
C ILE A 88 -7.71 -4.77 -8.84
N PRO A 89 -8.14 -6.04 -8.77
CA PRO A 89 -8.77 -6.53 -7.54
C PRO A 89 -7.70 -6.77 -6.47
N LEU A 90 -7.68 -5.87 -5.50
CA LEU A 90 -6.67 -5.91 -4.43
C LEU A 90 -6.65 -7.26 -3.70
N ARG A 91 -7.82 -7.87 -3.53
CA ARG A 91 -7.95 -9.18 -2.88
C ARG A 91 -7.18 -10.30 -3.58
N LEU A 92 -6.83 -10.12 -4.85
CA LEU A 92 -6.09 -11.11 -5.65
C LEU A 92 -4.61 -10.76 -5.78
N CYS A 93 -4.17 -9.66 -5.20
CA CYS A 93 -2.77 -9.29 -5.22
C CYS A 93 -1.97 -10.13 -4.22
N ARG A 94 -0.67 -10.24 -4.48
CA ARG A 94 0.24 -10.99 -3.62
C ARG A 94 1.26 -10.07 -2.99
N VAL A 95 1.62 -10.34 -1.74
CA VAL A 95 2.68 -9.61 -1.06
C VAL A 95 4.01 -10.17 -1.54
N GLU A 96 4.83 -9.30 -2.15
CA GLU A 96 6.16 -9.66 -2.63
C GLU A 96 7.24 -9.32 -1.62
N GLN A 97 7.06 -8.20 -0.91
CA GLN A 97 8.01 -7.74 0.11
C GLN A 97 7.25 -7.02 1.21
N SER A 98 7.82 -7.03 2.40
CA SER A 98 7.35 -6.19 3.51
C SER A 98 8.52 -5.44 4.12
N TYR A 99 8.23 -4.23 4.61
CA TYR A 99 9.20 -3.40 5.32
C TYR A 99 8.75 -3.24 6.77
N TYR A 100 9.60 -3.63 7.69
CA TYR A 100 9.34 -3.53 9.11
C TYR A 100 10.64 -3.26 9.86
N LYS A 101 10.66 -2.21 10.68
CA LYS A 101 11.78 -1.85 11.53
C LYS A 101 13.12 -1.80 10.77
N GLY A 102 13.12 -1.10 9.66
CA GLY A 102 14.33 -0.83 8.89
C GLY A 102 14.74 -1.91 7.91
N VAL A 103 13.96 -2.99 7.77
CA VAL A 103 14.35 -4.14 6.94
C VAL A 103 13.25 -4.50 5.95
N TRP A 104 13.63 -4.64 4.68
CA TRP A 104 12.78 -5.23 3.63
C TRP A 104 13.01 -6.74 3.60
N ILE A 105 11.94 -7.50 3.65
CA ILE A 105 11.98 -8.95 3.64
C ILE A 105 11.12 -9.47 2.49
N ALA A 106 11.66 -10.41 1.72
CA ALA A 106 10.90 -11.08 0.67
C ALA A 106 9.77 -11.90 1.26
N LYS A 107 8.61 -11.82 0.63
CA LYS A 107 7.41 -12.55 1.01
C LYS A 107 6.81 -13.21 -0.22
N ASP A 108 5.97 -14.19 0.00
CA ASP A 108 5.19 -14.82 -1.07
C ASP A 108 3.89 -15.34 -0.46
N SER A 109 2.94 -14.42 -0.28
CA SER A 109 1.63 -14.77 0.26
C SER A 109 0.56 -13.91 -0.40
N GLY A 110 -0.68 -14.37 -0.39
CA GLY A 110 -1.79 -13.52 -0.79
C GLY A 110 -1.94 -12.36 0.18
N LEU A 111 -2.46 -11.23 -0.31
CA LEU A 111 -2.64 -10.06 0.54
C LEU A 111 -3.59 -10.35 1.70
N LYS A 112 -4.71 -11.05 1.43
CA LYS A 112 -5.68 -11.37 2.49
C LYS A 112 -5.04 -12.20 3.60
N GLU A 113 -4.26 -13.20 3.23
CA GLU A 113 -3.56 -14.06 4.20
C GLU A 113 -2.57 -13.25 5.03
N ALA A 114 -1.84 -12.35 4.39
CA ALA A 114 -0.88 -11.48 5.08
C ALA A 114 -1.60 -10.56 6.08
N LEU A 115 -2.72 -9.97 5.69
CA LEU A 115 -3.47 -9.09 6.57
C LEU A 115 -4.06 -9.85 7.76
N VAL A 116 -4.56 -11.06 7.54
CA VAL A 116 -5.07 -11.90 8.63
C VAL A 116 -3.95 -12.23 9.62
N LEU A 117 -2.76 -12.54 9.12
CA LEU A 117 -1.61 -12.84 9.97
C LEU A 117 -1.19 -11.62 10.78
N ILE A 118 -1.15 -10.44 10.15
CA ILE A 118 -0.86 -9.18 10.85
C ILE A 118 -1.90 -8.93 11.95
N GLY A 119 -3.17 -9.18 11.65
CA GLY A 119 -4.24 -9.04 12.62
C GLY A 119 -4.06 -9.92 13.85
N LYS A 120 -3.63 -11.15 13.64
CA LYS A 120 -3.33 -12.08 14.74
C LYS A 120 -2.11 -11.65 15.53
N THR A 121 -1.05 -11.21 14.83
CA THR A 121 0.21 -10.81 15.45
C THR A 121 0.03 -9.56 16.31
N TRP A 122 -0.73 -8.59 15.82
CA TRP A 122 -0.93 -7.31 16.49
C TRP A 122 -2.28 -7.17 17.18
N ASN A 123 -3.02 -8.26 17.26
CA ASN A 123 -4.29 -8.34 17.98
C ASN A 123 -5.35 -7.37 17.43
N VAL A 124 -5.47 -7.34 16.10
CA VAL A 124 -6.50 -6.56 15.41
C VAL A 124 -7.59 -7.50 14.94
N ASN A 125 -8.69 -7.55 15.67
CA ASN A 125 -9.78 -8.50 15.41
C ASN A 125 -10.52 -8.23 14.10
N LYS A 126 -10.44 -7.00 13.57
CA LYS A 126 -11.15 -6.60 12.36
C LYS A 126 -10.48 -7.08 11.06
N LEU A 127 -9.24 -7.55 11.13
CA LEU A 127 -8.53 -8.07 9.96
C LEU A 127 -8.92 -9.52 9.70
N ILE A 128 -10.18 -9.72 9.34
CA ILE A 128 -10.76 -11.01 8.99
C ILE A 128 -11.46 -10.84 7.64
N PHE A 129 -11.09 -11.66 6.69
CA PHE A 129 -11.63 -11.55 5.34
C PHE A 129 -12.16 -12.88 4.82
#